data_54cfe2502f7c419ed53c3a6a45ccc0b6
#
_entry.id   54cfe2502f7c419ed53c3a6a45ccc0b6
#
_cell.length_a   1.000
_cell.length_b   1.000
_cell.length_c   1.000
_cell.angle_alpha   90.00
_cell.angle_beta   90.00
_cell.angle_gamma   90.00
#
_symmetry.space_group_name_H-M   'P 1'
#
loop_
_entity.id
_entity.type
_entity.pdbx_description
1 polymer ?
#
loop_
_entity_poly.entity_id
_entity_poly.type
_entity_poly.pdbx_seq_one_letter_code
_entity_poly.pdbx_strand_id
1 'polypeptide(L)'
;CIRDRFQLPPFAYWTPKEFYDNKTSAEHIIDAQCGWDITDFGSGNFDAMGLFLFTLRNGRLADLQRGGGMCYAEKLLISKQDQLSPMHTHVIKAEDIINRGGATLVVELFGSNTNGEFANDTGGEVFCDGIRRSFAPGEKLRLAPGESVTLMPGDWHAFWGEGGDVLIG
;
A
#
# COMPACT_ATOMS: atom_id res chain seq x y z
N CYS A 1 14.29 -14.21 0.80
CA CYS A 1 13.85 -13.49 -0.41
C CYS A 1 12.33 -13.59 -0.51
N ILE A 2 11.64 -12.57 -1.02
CA ILE A 2 10.18 -12.59 -1.22
C ILE A 2 9.76 -13.78 -2.08
N ARG A 3 10.54 -14.12 -3.10
CA ARG A 3 10.32 -15.30 -3.97
C ARG A 3 10.17 -16.60 -3.20
N ASP A 4 10.78 -16.73 -2.04
CA ASP A 4 10.77 -17.97 -1.25
C ASP A 4 9.55 -18.08 -0.33
N ARG A 5 8.86 -16.97 -0.10
CA ARG A 5 7.72 -16.86 0.84
C ARG A 5 6.40 -16.49 0.18
N PHE A 6 6.46 -15.89 -1.03
CA PHE A 6 5.27 -15.41 -1.74
C PHE A 6 5.33 -15.82 -3.21
N GLN A 7 4.31 -16.56 -3.66
CA GLN A 7 4.19 -16.94 -5.07
C GLN A 7 3.50 -15.80 -5.81
N LEU A 8 4.21 -15.20 -6.76
CA LEU A 8 3.65 -14.17 -7.64
C LEU A 8 3.04 -14.81 -8.89
N PRO A 9 2.07 -14.17 -9.54
CA PRO A 9 1.51 -14.65 -10.79
C PRO A 9 2.56 -14.67 -11.91
N PRO A 10 2.40 -15.49 -12.95
CA PRO A 10 3.40 -15.68 -14.02
C PRO A 10 3.89 -14.37 -14.65
N PHE A 11 3.03 -13.38 -14.86
CA PHE A 11 3.41 -12.11 -15.47
C PHE A 11 4.38 -11.25 -14.64
N ALA A 12 4.54 -11.55 -13.34
CA ALA A 12 5.56 -10.93 -12.51
C ALA A 12 7.00 -11.27 -12.94
N TYR A 13 7.17 -12.31 -13.72
CA TYR A 13 8.46 -12.84 -14.18
C TYR A 13 8.69 -12.61 -15.67
N TRP A 14 7.72 -12.01 -16.37
CA TRP A 14 7.85 -11.77 -17.81
C TRP A 14 8.93 -10.73 -18.10
N THR A 15 9.71 -11.02 -19.11
CA THR A 15 10.59 -10.03 -19.74
C THR A 15 9.77 -9.03 -20.54
N PRO A 16 10.31 -7.84 -20.87
CA PRO A 16 9.64 -6.89 -21.76
C PRO A 16 9.20 -7.51 -23.09
N LYS A 17 10.01 -8.46 -23.63
CA LYS A 17 9.67 -9.18 -24.87
C LYS A 17 8.45 -10.07 -24.69
N GLU A 18 8.42 -10.89 -23.63
CA GLU A 18 7.28 -11.76 -23.32
C GLU A 18 6.01 -10.95 -23.08
N PHE A 19 6.12 -9.79 -22.41
CA PHE A 19 4.99 -8.89 -22.22
C PHE A 19 4.45 -8.37 -23.57
N TYR A 20 5.34 -7.95 -24.47
CA TYR A 20 4.99 -7.51 -25.81
C TYR A 20 4.35 -8.61 -26.67
N ASP A 21 4.91 -9.83 -26.63
CA ASP A 21 4.40 -10.99 -27.37
C ASP A 21 3.00 -11.40 -26.89
N ASN A 22 2.71 -11.21 -25.60
CA ASN A 22 1.43 -11.56 -24.98
C ASN A 22 0.45 -10.36 -24.87
N LYS A 23 0.74 -9.20 -25.43
CA LYS A 23 -0.03 -7.96 -25.20
C LYS A 23 -1.53 -8.10 -25.43
N THR A 24 -1.96 -8.90 -26.40
CA THR A 24 -3.38 -9.10 -26.69
C THR A 24 -4.09 -9.94 -25.61
N SER A 25 -3.44 -10.98 -25.11
CA SER A 25 -3.95 -11.79 -23.98
C SER A 25 -3.74 -11.13 -22.62
N ALA A 26 -2.79 -10.19 -22.54
CA ALA A 26 -2.48 -9.41 -21.35
C ALA A 26 -3.21 -8.05 -21.30
N GLU A 27 -4.14 -7.78 -22.20
CA GLU A 27 -4.88 -6.51 -22.28
C GLU A 27 -5.47 -6.10 -20.91
N HIS A 28 -6.06 -7.06 -20.20
CA HIS A 28 -6.64 -6.79 -18.88
C HIS A 28 -5.58 -6.41 -17.81
N ILE A 29 -4.38 -6.98 -17.87
CA ILE A 29 -3.26 -6.64 -16.99
C ILE A 29 -2.80 -5.21 -17.26
N ILE A 30 -2.69 -4.83 -18.53
CA ILE A 30 -2.28 -3.49 -18.99
C ILE A 30 -3.32 -2.46 -18.57
N ASP A 31 -4.58 -2.71 -18.89
CA ASP A 31 -5.69 -1.81 -18.59
C ASP A 31 -5.89 -1.57 -17.09
N ALA A 32 -5.65 -2.58 -16.28
CA ALA A 32 -5.72 -2.51 -14.82
C ALA A 32 -4.41 -1.96 -14.19
N GLN A 33 -3.38 -1.68 -14.99
CA GLN A 33 -2.08 -1.20 -14.50
C GLN A 33 -1.47 -2.14 -13.46
N CYS A 34 -1.55 -3.46 -13.69
CA CYS A 34 -0.91 -4.45 -12.85
C CYS A 34 0.57 -4.61 -13.19
N GLY A 35 1.37 -5.08 -12.24
CA GLY A 35 2.80 -5.34 -12.43
C GLY A 35 3.68 -4.61 -11.43
N TRP A 36 4.98 -4.57 -11.75
CA TRP A 36 6.00 -3.93 -10.94
C TRP A 36 5.97 -2.41 -11.09
N ASP A 37 6.17 -1.73 -9.97
CA ASP A 37 6.34 -0.28 -9.91
C ASP A 37 7.38 0.08 -8.85
N ILE A 38 8.05 1.23 -9.03
CA ILE A 38 9.03 1.77 -8.11
C ILE A 38 8.89 3.29 -8.08
N THR A 39 8.90 3.85 -6.88
CA THR A 39 8.79 5.30 -6.71
C THR A 39 9.70 5.79 -5.58
N ASP A 40 10.27 6.96 -5.76
CA ASP A 40 10.93 7.73 -4.71
C ASP A 40 10.09 8.94 -4.28
N PHE A 41 8.83 8.99 -4.72
CA PHE A 41 7.90 10.08 -4.49
C PHE A 41 8.43 11.46 -4.93
N GLY A 42 9.38 11.48 -5.88
CA GLY A 42 10.03 12.71 -6.36
C GLY A 42 11.11 13.27 -5.44
N SER A 43 11.54 12.50 -4.43
CA SER A 43 12.56 12.92 -3.46
C SER A 43 13.99 12.97 -4.04
N GLY A 44 14.26 12.19 -5.11
CA GLY A 44 15.60 11.96 -5.63
C GLY A 44 16.47 11.06 -4.71
N ASN A 45 15.89 10.47 -3.66
CA ASN A 45 16.59 9.61 -2.71
C ASN A 45 15.73 8.39 -2.33
N PHE A 46 15.72 7.39 -3.20
CA PHE A 46 14.94 6.17 -3.02
C PHE A 46 15.23 5.43 -1.71
N ASP A 47 16.46 5.43 -1.23
CA ASP A 47 16.82 4.69 -0.01
C ASP A 47 16.24 5.33 1.26
N ALA A 48 16.11 6.66 1.29
CA ALA A 48 15.50 7.35 2.42
C ALA A 48 13.97 7.46 2.31
N MET A 49 13.45 7.67 1.08
CA MET A 49 12.03 7.82 0.79
C MET A 49 11.72 7.08 -0.49
N GLY A 50 10.97 6.00 -0.39
CA GLY A 50 10.69 5.20 -1.55
C GLY A 50 9.83 3.99 -1.27
N LEU A 51 9.33 3.41 -2.34
CA LEU A 51 8.52 2.20 -2.28
C LEU A 51 8.75 1.36 -3.53
N PHE A 52 8.87 0.07 -3.34
CA PHE A 52 8.88 -0.92 -4.40
C PHE A 52 7.65 -1.80 -4.26
N LEU A 53 6.85 -1.93 -5.30
CA LEU A 53 5.58 -2.62 -5.20
C LEU A 53 5.27 -3.47 -6.43
N PHE A 54 4.43 -4.49 -6.23
CA PHE A 54 3.84 -5.29 -7.28
C PHE A 54 2.31 -5.29 -7.14
N THR A 55 1.62 -4.79 -8.15
CA THR A 55 0.16 -4.83 -8.21
C THR A 55 -0.31 -6.14 -8.84
N LEU A 56 -0.93 -6.99 -8.02
CA LEU A 56 -1.47 -8.29 -8.45
C LEU A 56 -2.85 -8.15 -9.10
N ARG A 57 -3.69 -7.33 -8.49
CA ARG A 57 -5.09 -7.05 -8.90
C ARG A 57 -5.35 -5.57 -8.71
N ASN A 58 -6.14 -5.00 -9.60
CA ASN A 58 -6.53 -3.60 -9.47
C ASN A 58 -7.90 -3.37 -10.10
N GLY A 59 -8.88 -3.03 -9.27
CA GLY A 59 -10.21 -2.64 -9.71
C GLY A 59 -10.22 -1.23 -10.29
N ARG A 60 -11.05 -1.01 -11.32
CA ARG A 60 -11.21 0.30 -11.93
C ARG A 60 -12.52 0.94 -11.49
N LEU A 61 -12.47 2.17 -11.01
CA LEU A 61 -13.65 2.91 -10.55
C LEU A 61 -14.75 2.98 -11.63
N ALA A 62 -14.35 3.17 -12.89
CA ALA A 62 -15.28 3.22 -14.02
C ALA A 62 -16.07 1.91 -14.21
N ASP A 63 -15.48 0.77 -13.89
CA ASP A 63 -16.17 -0.52 -13.98
C ASP A 63 -17.15 -0.70 -12.82
N LEU A 64 -16.79 -0.26 -11.61
CA LEU A 64 -17.70 -0.26 -10.46
C LEU A 64 -18.92 0.62 -10.69
N GLN A 65 -18.74 1.81 -11.25
CA GLN A 65 -19.83 2.73 -11.59
C GLN A 65 -20.83 2.14 -12.61
N ARG A 66 -20.36 1.22 -13.44
CA ARG A 66 -21.20 0.48 -14.38
C ARG A 66 -21.83 -0.80 -13.82
N GLY A 67 -21.60 -1.06 -12.52
CA GLY A 67 -22.12 -2.25 -11.85
C GLY A 67 -21.34 -3.54 -12.13
N GLY A 68 -20.10 -3.44 -12.58
CA GLY A 68 -19.21 -4.57 -12.85
C GLY A 68 -17.77 -4.33 -12.43
N GLY A 69 -16.95 -5.39 -12.43
CA GLY A 69 -15.53 -5.29 -12.11
C GLY A 69 -15.19 -5.56 -10.64
N MET A 70 -13.88 -5.49 -10.34
CA MET A 70 -13.37 -5.70 -8.99
C MET A 70 -13.54 -4.44 -8.13
N CYS A 71 -13.97 -4.61 -6.88
CA CYS A 71 -14.08 -3.54 -5.90
C CYS A 71 -12.85 -3.44 -4.96
N TYR A 72 -11.74 -4.07 -5.32
CA TYR A 72 -10.52 -4.11 -4.52
C TYR A 72 -9.28 -4.02 -5.40
N ALA A 73 -8.16 -3.67 -4.79
CA ALA A 73 -6.83 -3.86 -5.32
C ALA A 73 -6.04 -4.76 -4.36
N GLU A 74 -5.17 -5.61 -4.91
CA GLU A 74 -4.22 -6.40 -4.15
C GLU A 74 -2.81 -6.02 -4.60
N LYS A 75 -2.00 -5.58 -3.63
CA LYS A 75 -0.62 -5.16 -3.87
C LYS A 75 0.31 -5.81 -2.86
N LEU A 76 1.53 -6.08 -3.29
CA LEU A 76 2.64 -6.40 -2.40
C LEU A 76 3.65 -5.27 -2.46
N LEU A 77 4.01 -4.75 -1.31
CA LEU A 77 4.94 -3.64 -1.16
C LEU A 77 6.16 -4.11 -0.37
N ILE A 78 7.31 -3.57 -0.71
CA ILE A 78 8.55 -3.79 0.01
C ILE A 78 9.03 -2.44 0.50
N SER A 79 9.08 -2.28 1.81
CA SER A 79 9.71 -1.15 2.48
C SER A 79 11.03 -1.63 3.08
N LYS A 80 12.13 -1.01 2.72
CA LYS A 80 13.41 -1.25 3.38
C LYS A 80 13.39 -0.69 4.79
N GLN A 81 14.35 -1.14 5.61
CA GLN A 81 14.52 -0.56 6.94
C GLN A 81 14.63 0.98 6.85
N ASP A 82 13.86 1.67 7.67
CA ASP A 82 13.79 3.14 7.79
C ASP A 82 13.46 3.89 6.48
N GLN A 83 13.06 3.19 5.42
CA GLN A 83 12.62 3.78 4.15
C GLN A 83 11.19 4.31 4.29
N LEU A 84 11.04 5.63 4.21
CA LEU A 84 9.77 6.30 4.43
C LEU A 84 8.84 6.21 3.20
N SER A 85 7.63 5.73 3.39
CA SER A 85 6.48 6.09 2.56
C SER A 85 5.84 7.33 3.15
N PRO A 86 5.88 8.49 2.44
CA PRO A 86 5.57 9.78 3.03
C PRO A 86 4.08 9.91 3.40
N MET A 87 3.80 10.88 4.28
CA MET A 87 2.46 11.19 4.77
C MET A 87 1.50 11.48 3.62
N HIS A 88 0.41 10.73 3.55
CA HIS A 88 -0.65 10.86 2.54
C HIS A 88 -1.98 10.35 3.08
N THR A 89 -3.03 10.56 2.33
CA THR A 89 -4.36 10.01 2.58
C THR A 89 -5.04 9.59 1.27
N HIS A 90 -6.07 8.80 1.36
CA HIS A 90 -6.95 8.46 0.24
C HIS A 90 -8.29 9.19 0.38
N VAL A 91 -8.83 9.64 -0.75
CA VAL A 91 -10.07 10.44 -0.77
C VAL A 91 -11.31 9.57 -0.97
N ILE A 92 -11.17 8.45 -1.69
CA ILE A 92 -12.32 7.65 -2.16
C ILE A 92 -12.32 6.24 -1.57
N LYS A 93 -11.14 5.61 -1.45
CA LYS A 93 -11.02 4.19 -1.07
C LYS A 93 -10.57 4.04 0.37
N ALA A 94 -11.06 3.00 1.05
CA ALA A 94 -10.40 2.45 2.23
C ALA A 94 -9.15 1.64 1.81
N GLU A 95 -8.20 1.50 2.71
CA GLU A 95 -6.98 0.74 2.52
C GLU A 95 -6.67 -0.09 3.76
N ASP A 96 -6.35 -1.35 3.55
CA ASP A 96 -5.74 -2.17 4.59
C ASP A 96 -4.23 -2.19 4.37
N ILE A 97 -3.46 -1.92 5.42
CA ILE A 97 -2.01 -2.08 5.44
C ILE A 97 -1.69 -3.26 6.36
N ILE A 98 -1.17 -4.32 5.77
CA ILE A 98 -0.96 -5.60 6.45
C ILE A 98 0.53 -5.91 6.48
N ASN A 99 1.11 -6.14 7.65
CA ASN A 99 2.46 -6.68 7.76
C ASN A 99 2.46 -8.16 7.37
N ARG A 100 2.89 -8.47 6.16
CA ARG A 100 2.95 -9.86 5.64
C ARG A 100 4.22 -10.60 6.04
N GLY A 101 5.17 -9.92 6.65
CA GLY A 101 6.40 -10.53 7.17
C GLY A 101 7.61 -9.61 7.10
N GLY A 102 8.67 -10.04 7.76
CA GLY A 102 9.88 -9.26 7.95
C GLY A 102 9.96 -8.67 9.36
N ALA A 103 10.36 -7.42 9.45
CA ALA A 103 10.47 -6.69 10.71
C ALA A 103 9.14 -6.05 11.14
N THR A 104 9.19 -5.12 12.07
CA THR A 104 8.01 -4.34 12.51
C THR A 104 7.64 -3.31 11.46
N LEU A 105 6.37 -3.26 11.07
CA LEU A 105 5.82 -2.19 10.26
C LEU A 105 5.33 -1.07 11.19
N VAL A 106 5.88 0.13 11.02
CA VAL A 106 5.43 1.32 11.74
C VAL A 106 4.50 2.11 10.84
N VAL A 107 3.33 2.50 11.36
CA VAL A 107 2.37 3.37 10.68
C VAL A 107 2.11 4.57 11.57
N GLU A 108 2.52 5.77 11.12
CA GLU A 108 2.27 7.03 11.80
C GLU A 108 0.97 7.65 11.32
N LEU A 109 0.11 8.09 12.25
CA LEU A 109 -1.27 8.46 11.98
C LEU A 109 -1.57 9.90 12.38
N PHE A 110 -2.35 10.56 11.53
CA PHE A 110 -3.00 11.85 11.82
C PHE A 110 -4.42 11.83 11.28
N GLY A 111 -5.29 12.65 11.88
CA GLY A 111 -6.64 12.88 11.38
C GLY A 111 -6.71 14.02 10.37
N SER A 112 -7.92 14.27 9.89
CA SER A 112 -8.27 15.40 9.05
C SER A 112 -8.97 16.50 9.85
N ASN A 113 -8.83 17.75 9.39
CA ASN A 113 -9.68 18.82 9.84
C ASN A 113 -11.12 18.70 9.27
N THR A 114 -11.97 19.63 9.61
CA THR A 114 -13.38 19.64 9.15
C THR A 114 -13.54 19.77 7.62
N ASN A 115 -12.49 20.17 6.91
CA ASN A 115 -12.47 20.28 5.46
C ASN A 115 -11.87 19.02 4.79
N GLY A 116 -11.42 18.01 5.56
CA GLY A 116 -10.77 16.82 5.06
C GLY A 116 -9.27 16.99 4.75
N GLU A 117 -8.66 18.12 5.19
CA GLU A 117 -7.24 18.39 5.00
C GLU A 117 -6.41 17.87 6.16
N PHE A 118 -5.10 17.69 5.94
CA PHE A 118 -4.15 17.29 6.98
C PHE A 118 -4.22 18.19 8.22
N ALA A 119 -4.32 17.57 9.41
CA ALA A 119 -4.34 18.29 10.68
C ALA A 119 -3.34 17.65 11.66
N ASN A 120 -2.27 18.35 11.95
CA ASN A 120 -1.19 17.88 12.81
C ASN A 120 -1.54 17.81 14.30
N ASP A 121 -2.69 18.32 14.68
CA ASP A 121 -3.24 18.34 16.05
C ASP A 121 -4.49 17.45 16.22
N THR A 122 -4.88 16.72 15.17
CA THR A 122 -6.10 15.91 15.16
C THR A 122 -5.74 14.41 15.14
N GLY A 123 -6.29 13.67 16.10
CA GLY A 123 -6.29 12.21 16.12
C GLY A 123 -7.54 11.64 15.45
N GLY A 124 -7.79 10.36 15.68
CA GLY A 124 -8.93 9.67 15.08
C GLY A 124 -9.14 8.28 15.62
N GLU A 125 -9.83 7.45 14.84
CA GLU A 125 -10.06 6.04 15.13
C GLU A 125 -9.76 5.21 13.88
N VAL A 126 -9.10 4.07 14.07
CA VAL A 126 -8.83 3.07 13.04
C VAL A 126 -9.25 1.68 13.53
N PHE A 127 -9.24 0.71 12.64
CA PHE A 127 -9.43 -0.69 13.01
C PHE A 127 -8.12 -1.45 12.85
N CYS A 128 -7.62 -2.05 13.94
CA CYS A 128 -6.48 -2.97 13.91
C CYS A 128 -7.03 -4.40 14.04
N ASP A 129 -6.87 -5.19 12.99
CA ASP A 129 -7.39 -6.57 12.92
C ASP A 129 -8.90 -6.65 13.29
N GLY A 130 -9.68 -5.66 12.88
CA GLY A 130 -11.11 -5.54 13.17
C GLY A 130 -11.44 -4.96 14.55
N ILE A 131 -10.45 -4.64 15.37
CA ILE A 131 -10.64 -4.03 16.69
C ILE A 131 -10.50 -2.51 16.57
N ARG A 132 -11.50 -1.78 17.03
CA ARG A 132 -11.49 -0.31 17.06
C ARG A 132 -10.42 0.20 18.02
N ARG A 133 -9.63 1.13 17.55
CA ARG A 133 -8.55 1.77 18.29
C ARG A 133 -8.53 3.28 18.02
N SER A 134 -8.61 4.09 19.06
CA SER A 134 -8.35 5.52 18.97
C SER A 134 -6.86 5.80 18.89
N PHE A 135 -6.47 6.84 18.17
CA PHE A 135 -5.08 7.29 18.09
C PHE A 135 -4.96 8.80 18.35
N ALA A 136 -3.88 9.19 18.99
CA ALA A 136 -3.50 10.61 19.14
C ALA A 136 -2.76 11.11 17.87
N PRO A 137 -2.74 12.44 17.60
CA PRO A 137 -1.99 12.98 16.46
C PRO A 137 -0.52 12.56 16.52
N GLY A 138 0.00 12.02 15.42
CA GLY A 138 1.39 11.51 15.32
C GLY A 138 1.63 10.20 16.07
N GLU A 139 0.59 9.51 16.49
CA GLU A 139 0.76 8.18 17.10
C GLU A 139 1.32 7.18 16.09
N LYS A 140 2.27 6.37 16.56
CA LYS A 140 2.93 5.34 15.77
C LYS A 140 2.41 3.97 16.17
N LEU A 141 1.59 3.38 15.31
CA LEU A 141 1.23 1.97 15.44
C LEU A 141 2.42 1.11 15.03
N ARG A 142 2.71 0.08 15.83
CA ARG A 142 3.72 -0.93 15.51
C ARG A 142 3.01 -2.25 15.26
N LEU A 143 3.03 -2.68 14.01
CA LEU A 143 2.38 -3.90 13.55
C LEU A 143 3.43 -5.00 13.41
N ALA A 144 3.27 -6.06 14.17
CA ALA A 144 4.04 -7.29 14.03
C ALA A 144 3.61 -8.06 12.76
N PRO A 145 4.42 -9.01 12.26
CA PRO A 145 4.00 -9.87 11.15
C PRO A 145 2.66 -10.56 11.41
N GLY A 146 1.71 -10.36 10.49
CA GLY A 146 0.33 -10.83 10.55
C GLY A 146 -0.67 -9.77 10.97
N GLU A 147 -0.26 -8.71 11.66
CA GLU A 147 -1.15 -7.63 12.09
C GLU A 147 -1.44 -6.63 10.96
N SER A 148 -2.57 -5.94 11.08
CA SER A 148 -3.03 -4.98 10.08
C SER A 148 -3.69 -3.75 10.68
N VAL A 149 -3.78 -2.69 9.87
CA VAL A 149 -4.62 -1.52 10.14
C VAL A 149 -5.46 -1.21 8.91
N THR A 150 -6.75 -0.94 9.14
CA THR A 150 -7.69 -0.44 8.13
C THR A 150 -7.78 1.08 8.25
N LEU A 151 -7.49 1.77 7.16
CA LEU A 151 -7.50 3.21 7.01
C LEU A 151 -8.68 3.62 6.14
N MET A 152 -9.46 4.57 6.64
CA MET A 152 -10.59 5.12 5.91
C MET A 152 -10.18 6.38 5.13
N PRO A 153 -10.98 6.82 4.14
CA PRO A 153 -10.75 8.12 3.53
C PRO A 153 -10.64 9.23 4.57
N GLY A 154 -9.57 10.02 4.47
CA GLY A 154 -9.27 11.08 5.43
C GLY A 154 -8.32 10.69 6.57
N ASP A 155 -8.00 9.41 6.75
CA ASP A 155 -6.94 8.99 7.66
C ASP A 155 -5.57 9.24 7.00
N TRP A 156 -4.82 10.16 7.57
CA TRP A 156 -3.47 10.50 7.10
C TRP A 156 -2.45 9.55 7.69
N HIS A 157 -1.58 9.01 6.85
CA HIS A 157 -0.61 8.02 7.30
C HIS A 157 0.70 8.09 6.53
N ALA A 158 1.76 7.74 7.25
CA ALA A 158 3.08 7.45 6.72
C ALA A 158 3.53 6.10 7.28
N PHE A 159 4.39 5.37 6.58
CA PHE A 159 4.85 4.09 7.11
C PHE A 159 6.28 3.76 6.70
N TRP A 160 6.92 2.87 7.47
CA TRP A 160 8.28 2.35 7.24
C TRP A 160 8.53 1.04 7.99
N GLY A 161 9.61 0.35 7.63
CA GLY A 161 10.11 -0.80 8.39
C GLY A 161 11.01 -0.37 9.55
N GLU A 162 10.78 -0.88 10.75
CA GLU A 162 11.62 -0.67 11.93
C GLU A 162 12.34 -1.96 12.30
N GLY A 163 13.69 -1.92 12.34
CA GLY A 163 14.52 -3.07 12.68
C GLY A 163 14.76 -4.05 11.53
N GLY A 164 14.41 -3.69 10.31
CA GLY A 164 14.63 -4.47 9.09
C GLY A 164 13.59 -4.18 8.01
N ASP A 165 13.73 -4.86 6.88
CA ASP A 165 12.80 -4.77 5.77
C ASP A 165 11.46 -5.42 6.09
N VAL A 166 10.37 -4.88 5.53
CA VAL A 166 9.00 -5.37 5.70
C VAL A 166 8.37 -5.68 4.35
N LEU A 167 7.68 -6.81 4.28
CA LEU A 167 6.75 -7.13 3.21
C LEU A 167 5.34 -6.73 3.65
N ILE A 168 4.69 -5.90 2.85
CA ILE A 168 3.39 -5.31 3.14
C ILE A 168 2.38 -5.79 2.08
N GLY A 169 1.17 -6.07 2.50
CA GLY A 169 0.06 -6.43 1.63
C GLY A 169 -1.12 -5.51 1.81
#